data_93c08a1102bf33fe2f7a552f62e705ea
#
_entry.id   93c08a1102bf33fe2f7a552f62e705ea
#
_cell.length_a   1.000
_cell.length_b   1.000
_cell.length_c   1.000
_cell.angle_alpha   90.00
_cell.angle_beta   90.00
_cell.angle_gamma   90.00
#
_symmetry.space_group_name_H-M   'P 1'
#
loop_
_entity.id
_entity.type
_entity.pdbx_description
1 polymer ?
#
loop_
_entity_poly.entity_id
_entity_poly.type
_entity_poly.pdbx_seq_one_letter_code
_entity_poly.pdbx_strand_id
1 'polypeptide(L)'
;MTEIEIQKIINEVYPKIEKHYGTSKFHNCTPYVELHHNIYLRIIGEDLEMNDDDYPTEVEEFGECDPAAEFDRDDNTIVVYHPKMKDRKDVIQTLVHEYQHHLQSPLWMKRYYTMGYHYGNHPYEVAATKEESNWKMFN
;
A
#
# COMPACT_ATOMS: atom_id res chain seq x y z
N MET A 1 2.48 4.77 -16.50
CA MET A 1 1.79 5.95 -15.91
C MET A 1 2.80 6.84 -15.21
N THR A 2 2.59 8.13 -15.23
CA THR A 2 3.42 9.07 -14.49
C THR A 2 2.98 9.14 -13.02
N GLU A 3 3.87 9.62 -12.17
CA GLU A 3 3.55 9.87 -10.76
C GLU A 3 2.40 10.86 -10.62
N ILE A 4 2.38 11.90 -11.46
CA ILE A 4 1.32 12.92 -11.47
C ILE A 4 -0.04 12.30 -11.82
N GLU A 5 -0.08 11.42 -12.83
CA GLU A 5 -1.31 10.70 -13.20
C GLU A 5 -1.82 9.82 -12.05
N ILE A 6 -0.92 9.12 -11.38
CA ILE A 6 -1.27 8.25 -10.25
C ILE A 6 -1.80 9.08 -9.09
N GLN A 7 -1.14 10.20 -8.77
CA GLN A 7 -1.60 11.09 -7.70
C GLN A 7 -2.99 11.65 -8.00
N LYS A 8 -3.26 11.98 -9.25
CA LYS A 8 -4.57 12.46 -9.67
C LYS A 8 -5.65 11.40 -9.46
N ILE A 9 -5.37 10.14 -9.82
CA ILE A 9 -6.29 9.03 -9.61
C ILE A 9 -6.55 8.84 -8.11
N ILE A 10 -5.51 8.87 -7.29
CA ILE A 10 -5.63 8.76 -5.83
C ILE A 10 -6.54 9.86 -5.30
N ASN A 11 -6.32 11.10 -5.72
CA ASN A 11 -7.12 12.23 -5.26
C ASN A 11 -8.61 12.11 -5.65
N GLU A 12 -8.90 11.45 -6.77
CA GLU A 12 -10.27 11.22 -7.22
C GLU A 12 -10.96 10.07 -6.49
N VAL A 13 -10.26 8.95 -6.27
CA VAL A 13 -10.89 7.71 -5.80
C VAL A 13 -10.74 7.49 -4.30
N TYR A 14 -9.66 7.96 -3.69
CA TYR A 14 -9.37 7.65 -2.29
C TYR A 14 -10.43 8.20 -1.32
N PRO A 15 -10.98 9.40 -1.50
CA PRO A 15 -12.08 9.86 -0.65
C PRO A 15 -13.30 8.95 -0.66
N LYS A 16 -13.57 8.30 -1.78
CA LYS A 16 -14.66 7.33 -1.90
C LYS A 16 -14.37 6.04 -1.12
N ILE A 17 -13.11 5.60 -1.12
CA ILE A 17 -12.64 4.45 -0.37
C ILE A 17 -12.74 4.74 1.13
N GLU A 18 -12.27 5.90 1.57
CA GLU A 18 -12.37 6.33 2.97
C GLU A 18 -13.80 6.36 3.46
N LYS A 19 -14.69 6.91 2.64
CA LYS A 19 -16.12 7.00 2.99
C LYS A 19 -16.76 5.62 3.11
N HIS A 20 -16.40 4.70 2.23
CA HIS A 20 -16.97 3.35 2.21
C HIS A 20 -16.52 2.51 3.40
N TYR A 21 -15.21 2.47 3.67
CA TYR A 21 -14.64 1.60 4.71
C TYR A 21 -14.51 2.27 6.08
N GLY A 22 -14.31 3.58 6.12
CA GLY A 22 -14.17 4.33 7.36
C GLY A 22 -12.84 4.08 8.07
N THR A 23 -12.77 4.54 9.33
CA THR A 23 -11.60 4.39 10.19
C THR A 23 -11.68 3.10 11.00
N SER A 24 -10.59 2.36 11.07
CA SER A 24 -10.52 1.16 11.90
C SER A 24 -10.50 1.53 13.39
N LYS A 25 -10.90 0.57 14.23
CA LYS A 25 -10.80 0.72 15.70
C LYS A 25 -9.36 0.66 16.23
N PHE A 26 -8.40 0.37 15.37
CA PHE A 26 -6.98 0.25 15.74
C PHE A 26 -6.18 1.52 15.47
N HIS A 27 -6.79 2.53 14.84
CA HIS A 27 -6.16 3.79 14.47
C HIS A 27 -7.07 4.97 14.78
N ASN A 28 -6.52 6.18 14.83
CA ASN A 28 -7.26 7.40 15.16
C ASN A 28 -7.86 8.11 13.93
N CYS A 29 -7.41 7.76 12.75
CA CYS A 29 -7.86 8.35 11.49
C CYS A 29 -7.70 7.36 10.34
N THR A 30 -8.26 7.71 9.17
CA THR A 30 -8.05 6.95 7.94
C THR A 30 -6.58 7.00 7.52
N PRO A 31 -6.10 6.00 6.76
CA PRO A 31 -4.70 5.98 6.36
C PRO A 31 -4.32 7.17 5.49
N TYR A 32 -3.08 7.63 5.64
CA TYR A 32 -2.44 8.52 4.68
C TYR A 32 -2.01 7.71 3.47
N VAL A 33 -1.84 8.37 2.32
CA VAL A 33 -1.33 7.73 1.10
C VAL A 33 -0.09 8.47 0.64
N GLU A 34 0.99 7.74 0.46
CA GLU A 34 2.26 8.28 -0.03
C GLU A 34 2.74 7.52 -1.26
N LEU A 35 3.34 8.25 -2.21
CA LEU A 35 3.99 7.68 -3.38
C LEU A 35 5.49 7.63 -3.15
N HIS A 36 6.10 6.49 -3.43
CA HIS A 36 7.54 6.29 -3.37
C HIS A 36 8.02 5.57 -4.63
N HIS A 37 9.32 5.63 -4.91
CA HIS A 37 9.91 4.99 -6.09
C HIS A 37 10.04 3.48 -5.90
N ASN A 38 10.66 3.06 -4.80
CA ASN A 38 10.74 1.64 -4.42
C ASN A 38 11.02 1.51 -2.92
N ILE A 39 10.84 0.29 -2.41
CA ILE A 39 10.99 0.00 -0.98
C ILE A 39 12.41 0.30 -0.48
N TYR A 40 13.43 0.02 -1.29
CA TYR A 40 14.83 0.20 -0.88
C TYR A 40 15.14 1.69 -0.69
N LEU A 41 14.75 2.53 -1.65
CA LEU A 41 14.95 3.98 -1.55
C LEU A 41 14.19 4.58 -0.38
N ARG A 42 12.98 4.09 -0.11
CA ARG A 42 12.17 4.54 1.02
C ARG A 42 12.87 4.26 2.34
N ILE A 43 13.36 3.04 2.53
CA ILE A 43 14.03 2.62 3.77
C ILE A 43 15.34 3.38 3.95
N ILE A 44 16.19 3.47 2.91
CA ILE A 44 17.44 4.20 2.98
C ILE A 44 17.19 5.68 3.28
N GLY A 45 16.22 6.29 2.59
CA GLY A 45 15.89 7.70 2.77
C GLY A 45 15.44 8.02 4.18
N GLU A 46 14.63 7.15 4.78
CA GLU A 46 14.16 7.30 6.16
C GLU A 46 15.30 7.14 7.17
N ASP A 47 16.14 6.13 6.99
CA ASP A 47 17.24 5.84 7.93
C ASP A 47 18.38 6.83 7.86
N LEU A 48 18.69 7.33 6.67
CA LEU A 48 19.85 8.17 6.43
C LEU A 48 19.51 9.64 6.16
N GLU A 49 18.23 9.99 6.18
CA GLU A 49 17.75 11.35 5.87
C GLU A 49 18.34 11.89 4.55
N MET A 50 18.41 11.02 3.53
CA MET A 50 19.01 11.35 2.24
C MET A 50 18.12 12.28 1.43
N ASN A 51 18.74 13.18 0.66
CA ASN A 51 18.09 13.97 -0.37
C ASN A 51 17.84 13.10 -1.61
N ASP A 52 16.93 13.51 -2.49
CA ASP A 52 16.61 12.78 -3.72
C ASP A 52 17.85 12.52 -4.59
N ASP A 53 18.78 13.48 -4.63
CA ASP A 53 20.02 13.38 -5.40
C ASP A 53 21.03 12.38 -4.83
N ASP A 54 20.86 12.01 -3.56
CA ASP A 54 21.78 11.11 -2.85
C ASP A 54 21.36 9.63 -2.95
N TYR A 55 20.19 9.33 -3.52
CA TYR A 55 19.74 7.97 -3.68
C TYR A 55 20.57 7.21 -4.72
N PRO A 56 21.01 5.96 -4.40
CA PRO A 56 21.74 5.15 -5.37
C PRO A 56 20.87 4.80 -6.57
N THR A 57 21.36 5.06 -7.78
CA THR A 57 20.60 4.77 -9.01
C THR A 57 20.48 3.27 -9.29
N GLU A 58 21.41 2.47 -8.81
CA GLU A 58 21.40 1.01 -9.01
C GLU A 58 20.21 0.31 -8.35
N VAL A 59 19.64 0.91 -7.31
CA VAL A 59 18.48 0.32 -6.61
C VAL A 59 17.16 0.47 -7.37
N GLU A 60 17.14 1.23 -8.47
CA GLU A 60 15.98 1.33 -9.33
C GLU A 60 15.70 0.02 -10.07
N GLU A 61 16.68 -0.85 -10.18
CA GLU A 61 16.58 -2.15 -10.85
C GLU A 61 16.19 -3.29 -9.90
N PHE A 62 15.70 -3.00 -8.69
CA PHE A 62 15.21 -4.03 -7.80
C PHE A 62 14.07 -4.79 -8.46
N GLY A 63 14.20 -6.11 -8.42
CA GLY A 63 13.55 -7.04 -9.29
C GLY A 63 12.05 -7.23 -9.11
N GLU A 64 11.55 -8.27 -9.78
CA GLU A 64 10.13 -8.60 -9.86
C GLU A 64 9.48 -8.94 -8.52
N CYS A 65 10.30 -9.20 -7.48
CA CYS A 65 9.82 -9.55 -6.13
C CYS A 65 9.52 -8.35 -5.24
N ASP A 66 9.81 -7.13 -5.69
CA ASP A 66 9.51 -5.93 -4.90
C ASP A 66 8.00 -5.71 -4.80
N PRO A 67 7.49 -5.30 -3.63
CA PRO A 67 6.05 -5.04 -3.51
C PRO A 67 5.62 -3.86 -4.37
N ALA A 68 4.38 -3.91 -4.87
CA ALA A 68 3.76 -2.79 -5.57
C ALA A 68 3.26 -1.72 -4.61
N ALA A 69 2.97 -2.11 -3.37
CA ALA A 69 2.49 -1.24 -2.31
C ALA A 69 2.63 -1.95 -0.96
N GLU A 70 2.52 -1.18 0.12
CA GLU A 70 2.55 -1.69 1.48
C GLU A 70 1.65 -0.84 2.38
N PHE A 71 1.11 -1.44 3.43
CA PHE A 71 0.51 -0.69 4.52
C PHE A 71 1.51 -0.61 5.68
N ASP A 72 1.98 0.60 5.99
CA ASP A 72 2.82 0.86 7.15
C ASP A 72 1.93 1.10 8.35
N ARG A 73 1.80 0.09 9.21
CA ARG A 73 0.90 0.13 10.35
C ARG A 73 1.31 1.16 11.40
N ASP A 74 2.60 1.32 11.63
CA ASP A 74 3.12 2.23 12.64
C ASP A 74 2.80 3.70 12.28
N ASP A 75 2.89 4.03 11.00
CA ASP A 75 2.61 5.36 10.50
C ASP A 75 1.17 5.51 9.97
N ASN A 76 0.39 4.43 9.96
CA ASN A 76 -0.96 4.41 9.39
C ASN A 76 -0.96 4.97 7.96
N THR A 77 -0.07 4.47 7.12
CA THR A 77 0.17 4.99 5.78
C THR A 77 0.14 3.87 4.75
N ILE A 78 -0.62 4.09 3.67
CA ILE A 78 -0.56 3.26 2.47
C ILE A 78 0.57 3.81 1.60
N VAL A 79 1.59 3.00 1.38
CA VAL A 79 2.75 3.35 0.56
C VAL A 79 2.57 2.71 -0.81
N VAL A 80 2.49 3.52 -1.86
CA VAL A 80 2.34 3.05 -3.24
C VAL A 80 3.65 3.28 -3.98
N TYR A 81 4.21 2.21 -4.56
CA TYR A 81 5.42 2.30 -5.37
C TYR A 81 5.02 2.55 -6.81
N HIS A 82 4.98 3.83 -7.20
CA HIS A 82 4.38 4.29 -8.45
C HIS A 82 4.92 3.63 -9.73
N PRO A 83 6.20 3.22 -9.84
CA PRO A 83 6.65 2.52 -11.05
C PRO A 83 5.98 1.16 -11.28
N LYS A 84 5.38 0.57 -10.24
CA LYS A 84 4.68 -0.72 -10.35
C LYS A 84 3.23 -0.58 -10.80
N MET A 85 2.70 0.64 -10.83
CA MET A 85 1.31 0.89 -11.24
C MET A 85 1.19 0.92 -12.75
N LYS A 86 0.26 0.13 -13.29
CA LYS A 86 0.08 -0.05 -14.73
C LYS A 86 -1.04 0.81 -15.32
N ASP A 87 -2.17 0.89 -14.62
CA ASP A 87 -3.36 1.60 -15.07
C ASP A 87 -4.22 2.05 -13.89
N ARG A 88 -5.33 2.72 -14.18
CA ARG A 88 -6.26 3.22 -13.18
C ARG A 88 -6.85 2.11 -12.31
N LYS A 89 -7.22 0.99 -12.92
CA LYS A 89 -7.74 -0.18 -12.20
C LYS A 89 -6.74 -0.69 -11.18
N ASP A 90 -5.47 -0.79 -11.59
CA ASP A 90 -4.38 -1.27 -10.75
C ASP A 90 -4.19 -0.36 -9.53
N VAL A 91 -4.24 0.95 -9.72
CA VAL A 91 -4.16 1.93 -8.62
C VAL A 91 -5.32 1.74 -7.64
N ILE A 92 -6.54 1.63 -8.14
CA ILE A 92 -7.74 1.48 -7.29
C ILE A 92 -7.68 0.18 -6.51
N GLN A 93 -7.37 -0.94 -7.19
CA GLN A 93 -7.27 -2.25 -6.53
C GLN A 93 -6.18 -2.25 -5.46
N THR A 94 -5.05 -1.60 -5.73
CA THR A 94 -3.95 -1.47 -4.78
C THR A 94 -4.37 -0.70 -3.54
N LEU A 95 -5.05 0.43 -3.70
CA LEU A 95 -5.56 1.21 -2.57
C LEU A 95 -6.57 0.42 -1.74
N VAL A 96 -7.49 -0.28 -2.39
CA VAL A 96 -8.50 -1.12 -1.71
C VAL A 96 -7.82 -2.22 -0.91
N HIS A 97 -6.84 -2.92 -1.51
CA HIS A 97 -6.09 -4.00 -0.88
C HIS A 97 -5.39 -3.51 0.40
N GLU A 98 -4.60 -2.45 0.28
CA GLU A 98 -3.83 -1.93 1.41
C GLU A 98 -4.74 -1.32 2.49
N TYR A 99 -5.87 -0.74 2.09
CA TYR A 99 -6.85 -0.23 3.05
C TYR A 99 -7.41 -1.34 3.96
N GLN A 100 -7.53 -2.56 3.44
CA GLN A 100 -8.01 -3.69 4.25
C GLN A 100 -7.08 -3.95 5.44
N HIS A 101 -5.77 -3.79 5.25
CA HIS A 101 -4.80 -3.97 6.33
C HIS A 101 -4.96 -2.92 7.44
N HIS A 102 -5.40 -1.71 7.11
CA HIS A 102 -5.77 -0.71 8.10
C HIS A 102 -6.94 -1.18 8.98
N LEU A 103 -7.89 -1.91 8.40
CA LEU A 103 -9.08 -2.39 9.11
C LEU A 103 -8.82 -3.66 9.94
N GLN A 104 -7.77 -4.41 9.61
CA GLN A 104 -7.48 -5.72 10.19
C GLN A 104 -6.72 -5.62 11.51
N SER A 105 -6.91 -6.63 12.38
CA SER A 105 -6.27 -6.66 13.70
C SER A 105 -4.76 -6.92 13.60
N PRO A 106 -3.92 -6.06 14.19
CA PRO A 106 -2.47 -6.30 14.21
C PRO A 106 -2.11 -7.57 14.99
N LEU A 107 -2.88 -7.88 16.02
CA LEU A 107 -2.66 -9.09 16.82
C LEU A 107 -2.89 -10.35 15.99
N TRP A 108 -3.99 -10.42 15.25
CA TRP A 108 -4.30 -11.57 14.40
C TRP A 108 -3.40 -11.67 13.19
N MET A 109 -2.90 -10.54 12.68
CA MET A 109 -1.89 -10.56 11.63
C MET A 109 -0.68 -11.39 12.06
N LYS A 110 -0.17 -11.16 13.28
CA LYS A 110 0.96 -11.91 13.84
C LYS A 110 0.57 -13.35 14.18
N ARG A 111 -0.61 -13.57 14.77
CA ARG A 111 -1.07 -14.90 15.17
C ARG A 111 -1.15 -15.87 14.00
N TYR A 112 -1.64 -15.43 12.86
CA TYR A 112 -1.71 -16.30 11.68
C TYR A 112 -0.32 -16.72 11.21
N TYR A 113 0.65 -15.82 11.20
CA TYR A 113 2.03 -16.22 10.88
C TYR A 113 2.59 -17.21 11.90
N THR A 114 2.33 -17.02 13.18
CA THR A 114 2.74 -17.95 14.23
C THR A 114 2.08 -19.33 14.05
N MET A 115 0.87 -19.40 13.53
CA MET A 115 0.14 -20.64 13.26
C MET A 115 0.64 -21.37 12.00
N GLY A 116 1.61 -20.81 11.28
CA GLY A 116 2.22 -21.43 10.10
C GLY A 116 1.75 -20.91 8.75
N TYR A 117 0.86 -19.93 8.72
CA TYR A 117 0.49 -19.29 7.44
C TYR A 117 1.67 -18.50 6.89
N HIS A 118 1.81 -18.47 5.57
CA HIS A 118 2.76 -17.61 4.87
C HIS A 118 2.03 -16.50 4.13
N TYR A 119 2.75 -15.55 3.56
CA TYR A 119 2.14 -14.39 2.89
C TYR A 119 1.06 -14.78 1.87
N GLY A 120 1.33 -15.79 1.04
CA GLY A 120 0.43 -16.19 -0.05
C GLY A 120 -0.89 -16.79 0.42
N ASN A 121 -0.96 -17.40 1.60
CA ASN A 121 -2.18 -18.02 2.13
C ASN A 121 -2.66 -17.42 3.44
N HIS A 122 -2.03 -16.33 3.90
CA HIS A 122 -2.45 -15.63 5.11
C HIS A 122 -3.91 -15.16 4.95
N PRO A 123 -4.81 -15.50 5.89
CA PRO A 123 -6.24 -15.18 5.76
C PRO A 123 -6.53 -13.70 5.51
N TYR A 124 -5.75 -12.79 6.09
CA TYR A 124 -5.92 -11.35 5.88
C TYR A 124 -5.46 -10.91 4.49
N GLU A 125 -4.43 -11.53 3.93
CA GLU A 125 -4.01 -11.27 2.55
C GLU A 125 -5.04 -11.80 1.55
N VAL A 126 -5.58 -12.99 1.79
CA VAL A 126 -6.64 -13.57 0.96
C VAL A 126 -7.88 -12.68 0.97
N ALA A 127 -8.28 -12.18 2.15
CA ALA A 127 -9.43 -11.28 2.29
C ALA A 127 -9.20 -9.94 1.57
N ALA A 128 -7.99 -9.37 1.71
CA ALA A 128 -7.63 -8.12 1.04
C ALA A 128 -7.64 -8.27 -0.48
N THR A 129 -7.12 -9.37 -1.00
CA THR A 129 -7.12 -9.65 -2.44
C THR A 129 -8.55 -9.82 -2.96
N LYS A 130 -9.42 -10.45 -2.18
CA LYS A 130 -10.83 -10.62 -2.55
C LYS A 130 -11.55 -9.27 -2.68
N GLU A 131 -11.25 -8.31 -1.79
CA GLU A 131 -11.85 -6.98 -1.84
C GLU A 131 -11.46 -6.18 -3.09
N GLU A 132 -10.34 -6.50 -3.73
CA GLU A 132 -9.91 -5.85 -4.97
C GLU A 132 -10.96 -5.93 -6.08
N SER A 133 -11.84 -6.95 -6.05
CA SER A 133 -12.92 -7.11 -7.04
C SER A 133 -13.96 -5.98 -6.97
N ASN A 134 -13.99 -5.23 -5.87
CA ASN A 134 -14.92 -4.12 -5.66
C ASN A 134 -14.42 -2.79 -6.26
N TRP A 135 -13.30 -2.80 -6.97
CA TRP A 135 -12.65 -1.59 -7.48
C TRP A 135 -13.58 -0.69 -8.29
N LYS A 136 -14.55 -1.26 -9.02
CA LYS A 136 -15.49 -0.49 -9.85
C LYS A 136 -16.37 0.45 -9.05
N MET A 137 -16.62 0.15 -7.77
CA MET A 137 -17.40 1.01 -6.89
C MET A 137 -16.78 2.39 -6.71
N PHE A 138 -15.46 2.46 -6.85
CA PHE A 138 -14.67 3.67 -6.58
C PHE A 138 -14.20 4.36 -7.86
N ASN A 139 -14.41 3.70 -8.99
CA ASN A 139 -13.92 4.22 -10.28
C ASN A 139 -14.69 5.47 -10.75
#